data_ec41ea7c6d7717a039f96fbbf7cc36a1
#
_entry.id   ec41ea7c6d7717a039f96fbbf7cc36a1
#
_cell.length_a   1.000
_cell.length_b   1.000
_cell.length_c   1.000
_cell.angle_alpha   90.00
_cell.angle_beta   90.00
_cell.angle_gamma   90.00
#
_symmetry.space_group_name_H-M   'P 1'
#
loop_
_entity.id
_entity.type
_entity.pdbx_description
1 polymer ?
#
loop_
_entity_poly.entity_id
_entity_poly.type
_entity_poly.pdbx_seq_one_letter_code
_entity_poly.pdbx_strand_id
1 'polypeptide(L)'
;MARKELSALNIQTGPLGSDAADIIAPAAKHGLRVQNIARSFGDRQVVRDVSLNVQRGEVFGLLGPNGAGKTTCFYMITGLIPADSGSIWLDNEDITQLPMYQRARMGLGYLAQEASIFRGMSVEQNVRSVVELRHKSETTIREETNRLLEELRIDHLRNAPATALSGGERRRVEIARALAGKPSFMLLDEPFAGIDPLAIADIRQVIRYLSGQGIGVLITDHNVRETLDIIDRVSIMTSGAVLFEGTAQEAVESAEVRNAYLGEMYG
;
A
#
# COMPACT_ATOMS: atom_id res chain seq x y z
N MET A 1 -11.31 -57.29 53.59
CA MET A 1 -11.90 -56.26 54.46
C MET A 1 -11.99 -54.97 53.70
N ALA A 2 -13.11 -54.64 53.41
CA ALA A 2 -14.10 -53.54 53.54
C ALA A 2 -13.87 -52.52 52.44
N ARG A 3 -14.73 -52.46 51.46
CA ARG A 3 -16.07 -51.85 51.29
C ARG A 3 -16.13 -50.34 51.54
N LYS A 4 -16.68 -49.71 50.48
CA LYS A 4 -17.52 -48.46 50.43
C LYS A 4 -16.81 -47.22 49.91
N GLU A 5 -17.33 -46.36 49.11
CA GLU A 5 -18.73 -46.18 48.55
C GLU A 5 -18.64 -45.24 47.34
N LEU A 6 -19.51 -45.51 46.38
CA LEU A 6 -19.82 -44.59 45.28
C LEU A 6 -20.70 -43.44 45.81
N SER A 7 -20.41 -42.22 45.46
CA SER A 7 -21.41 -41.18 45.48
C SER A 7 -21.25 -40.20 44.32
N ALA A 8 -22.18 -40.25 43.43
CA ALA A 8 -22.83 -39.25 42.59
C ALA A 8 -21.99 -38.00 42.14
N LEU A 9 -21.62 -37.99 40.87
CA LEU A 9 -21.34 -36.77 40.13
C LEU A 9 -22.64 -36.10 39.75
N ASN A 10 -22.87 -34.91 40.29
CA ASN A 10 -23.93 -33.99 39.90
C ASN A 10 -23.42 -33.17 38.74
N ILE A 11 -23.89 -33.45 37.50
CA ILE A 11 -23.60 -32.68 36.31
C ILE A 11 -24.62 -31.51 36.27
N GLN A 12 -24.19 -30.31 36.66
CA GLN A 12 -24.91 -29.09 36.38
C GLN A 12 -24.54 -28.61 34.97
N THR A 13 -25.50 -28.68 34.06
CA THR A 13 -25.47 -28.01 32.77
C THR A 13 -25.75 -26.52 32.97
N GLY A 14 -24.67 -25.72 32.95
CA GLY A 14 -24.76 -24.27 32.82
C GLY A 14 -24.80 -23.86 31.34
N PRO A 15 -25.38 -22.72 30.98
CA PRO A 15 -25.58 -22.33 29.59
C PRO A 15 -24.26 -22.02 28.89
N LEU A 16 -24.18 -22.46 27.62
CA LEU A 16 -23.09 -22.11 26.69
C LEU A 16 -23.05 -20.59 26.53
N GLY A 17 -22.09 -19.95 27.19
CA GLY A 17 -21.72 -18.57 26.96
C GLY A 17 -21.03 -18.43 25.60
N SER A 18 -21.61 -17.55 24.80
CA SER A 18 -21.06 -17.06 23.53
C SER A 18 -19.79 -16.25 23.80
N ASP A 19 -18.65 -16.88 23.81
CA ASP A 19 -17.34 -16.20 23.72
C ASP A 19 -16.52 -16.84 22.60
N ALA A 20 -17.00 -16.63 21.36
CA ALA A 20 -16.16 -16.61 20.20
C ALA A 20 -15.56 -15.20 20.09
N ALA A 21 -14.81 -14.79 21.11
CA ALA A 21 -13.95 -13.62 20.99
C ALA A 21 -12.73 -14.06 20.17
N ASP A 22 -12.69 -13.50 18.96
CA ASP A 22 -11.63 -13.53 17.97
C ASP A 22 -10.24 -13.69 18.59
N ILE A 23 -9.65 -14.86 18.36
CA ILE A 23 -8.20 -15.04 18.49
C ILE A 23 -7.59 -14.37 17.25
N ILE A 24 -7.55 -13.04 17.27
CA ILE A 24 -6.67 -12.28 16.38
C ILE A 24 -5.26 -12.69 16.81
N ALA A 25 -4.60 -13.47 15.98
CA ALA A 25 -3.18 -13.77 16.14
C ALA A 25 -2.45 -12.45 16.39
N PRO A 26 -1.46 -12.39 17.32
CA PRO A 26 -0.75 -11.15 17.62
C PRO A 26 -0.17 -10.62 16.32
N ALA A 27 -0.71 -9.48 15.87
CA ALA A 27 -0.31 -8.83 14.62
C ALA A 27 1.22 -8.75 14.58
N ALA A 28 1.83 -9.25 13.51
CA ALA A 28 3.27 -9.17 13.32
C ALA A 28 3.73 -7.75 13.65
N LYS A 29 4.73 -7.62 14.54
CA LYS A 29 5.21 -6.31 15.02
C LYS A 29 5.88 -5.47 13.92
N HIS A 30 6.06 -6.04 12.73
CA HIS A 30 6.71 -5.40 11.58
C HIS A 30 5.71 -5.27 10.43
N GLY A 31 5.75 -4.13 9.74
CA GLY A 31 4.87 -3.86 8.61
C GLY A 31 4.28 -2.44 8.66
N LEU A 32 3.57 -2.06 7.62
CA LEU A 32 2.71 -0.88 7.62
C LEU A 32 1.33 -1.31 8.12
N ARG A 33 0.98 -0.94 9.34
CA ARG A 33 -0.29 -1.29 9.98
C ARG A 33 -1.18 -0.07 10.12
N VAL A 34 -2.41 -0.24 9.71
CA VAL A 34 -3.48 0.75 9.84
C VAL A 34 -4.58 0.12 10.68
N GLN A 35 -5.01 0.78 11.74
CA GLN A 35 -5.99 0.25 12.68
C GLN A 35 -7.12 1.25 12.90
N ASN A 36 -8.34 0.84 12.53
CA ASN A 36 -9.60 1.54 12.79
C ASN A 36 -9.59 3.03 12.40
N ILE A 37 -8.90 3.37 11.28
CA ILE A 37 -8.86 4.76 10.83
C ILE A 37 -10.22 5.19 10.30
N ALA A 38 -10.61 6.41 10.66
CA ALA A 38 -11.84 7.03 10.18
C ALA A 38 -11.59 8.49 9.78
N ARG A 39 -12.43 8.99 8.85
CA ARG A 39 -12.39 10.38 8.39
C ARG A 39 -13.74 10.86 7.93
N SER A 40 -14.13 12.04 8.40
CA SER A 40 -15.32 12.78 7.99
C SER A 40 -14.95 14.13 7.37
N PHE A 41 -15.75 14.58 6.41
CA PHE A 41 -15.69 15.91 5.84
C PHE A 41 -17.08 16.56 6.03
N GLY A 42 -17.17 17.48 6.99
CA GLY A 42 -18.46 17.95 7.50
C GLY A 42 -19.29 16.78 8.03
N ASP A 43 -20.54 16.67 7.63
CA ASP A 43 -21.46 15.60 8.07
C ASP A 43 -21.25 14.28 7.31
N ARG A 44 -20.39 14.25 6.30
CA ARG A 44 -20.16 13.06 5.49
C ARG A 44 -18.95 12.26 6.00
N GLN A 45 -19.22 11.09 6.58
CA GLN A 45 -18.18 10.13 6.91
C GLN A 45 -17.74 9.38 5.65
N VAL A 46 -16.50 9.62 5.20
CA VAL A 46 -15.92 9.07 3.96
C VAL A 46 -15.17 7.77 4.23
N VAL A 47 -14.47 7.70 5.37
CA VAL A 47 -13.82 6.47 5.86
C VAL A 47 -14.35 6.20 7.25
N ARG A 48 -14.81 4.95 7.50
CA ARG A 48 -15.59 4.64 8.71
C ARG A 48 -14.81 3.87 9.76
N ASP A 49 -14.11 2.87 9.39
CA ASP A 49 -13.36 1.99 10.30
C ASP A 49 -12.50 1.06 9.46
N VAL A 50 -11.42 1.62 8.90
CA VAL A 50 -10.57 0.85 8.00
C VAL A 50 -9.34 0.38 8.73
N SER A 51 -9.12 -0.93 8.69
CA SER A 51 -7.91 -1.60 9.15
C SER A 51 -7.29 -2.37 8.00
N LEU A 52 -5.97 -2.32 7.87
CA LEU A 52 -5.20 -3.11 6.91
C LEU A 52 -3.76 -3.29 7.41
N ASN A 53 -3.08 -4.30 6.89
CA ASN A 53 -1.70 -4.58 7.24
C ASN A 53 -0.92 -5.02 6.00
N VAL A 54 0.14 -4.29 5.66
CA VAL A 54 1.03 -4.58 4.54
C VAL A 54 2.36 -5.07 5.09
N GLN A 55 2.82 -6.24 4.62
CA GLN A 55 4.11 -6.81 5.02
C GLN A 55 5.23 -6.29 4.12
N ARG A 56 6.49 -6.41 4.60
CA ARG A 56 7.65 -6.15 3.76
C ARG A 56 7.72 -7.18 2.62
N GLY A 57 7.98 -6.71 1.41
CA GLY A 57 8.03 -7.55 0.22
C GLY A 57 6.66 -8.02 -0.31
N GLU A 58 5.57 -7.59 0.32
CA GLU A 58 4.20 -7.87 -0.12
C GLU A 58 3.72 -6.77 -1.08
N VAL A 59 2.94 -7.15 -2.08
CA VAL A 59 2.14 -6.23 -2.90
C VAL A 59 0.67 -6.35 -2.45
N PHE A 60 0.18 -5.32 -1.79
CA PHE A 60 -1.17 -5.27 -1.23
C PHE A 60 -2.05 -4.30 -2.02
N GLY A 61 -3.24 -4.73 -2.42
CA GLY A 61 -4.22 -3.91 -3.11
C GLY A 61 -5.25 -3.30 -2.17
N LEU A 62 -5.54 -2.00 -2.30
CA LEU A 62 -6.71 -1.36 -1.70
C LEU A 62 -7.64 -0.94 -2.84
N LEU A 63 -8.63 -1.79 -3.14
CA LEU A 63 -9.48 -1.66 -4.32
C LEU A 63 -10.94 -1.37 -3.92
N GLY A 64 -11.77 -1.05 -4.91
CA GLY A 64 -13.18 -0.76 -4.71
C GLY A 64 -13.71 0.29 -5.69
N PRO A 65 -15.02 0.52 -5.74
CA PRO A 65 -15.64 1.46 -6.66
C PRO A 65 -15.21 2.92 -6.39
N ASN A 66 -15.51 3.80 -7.34
CA ASN A 66 -15.30 5.24 -7.16
C ASN A 66 -16.12 5.75 -5.97
N GLY A 67 -15.50 6.61 -5.15
CA GLY A 67 -16.10 7.12 -3.94
C GLY A 67 -16.10 6.18 -2.73
N ALA A 68 -15.49 5.00 -2.82
CA ALA A 68 -15.37 4.06 -1.69
C ALA A 68 -14.49 4.56 -0.53
N GLY A 69 -13.68 5.63 -0.73
CA GLY A 69 -12.82 6.18 0.30
C GLY A 69 -11.33 5.84 0.16
N LYS A 70 -10.92 5.11 -0.89
CA LYS A 70 -9.54 4.65 -1.11
C LYS A 70 -8.50 5.78 -1.05
N THR A 71 -8.66 6.83 -1.86
CA THR A 71 -7.76 7.98 -1.89
C THR A 71 -7.69 8.69 -0.54
N THR A 72 -8.80 8.77 0.19
CA THR A 72 -8.83 9.32 1.55
C THR A 72 -8.00 8.46 2.51
N CYS A 73 -8.09 7.13 2.44
CA CYS A 73 -7.23 6.22 3.19
C CYS A 73 -5.75 6.44 2.84
N PHE A 74 -5.40 6.52 1.56
CA PHE A 74 -4.04 6.81 1.11
C PHE A 74 -3.52 8.13 1.69
N TYR A 75 -4.32 9.18 1.65
CA TYR A 75 -3.94 10.49 2.18
C TYR A 75 -3.76 10.48 3.70
N MET A 76 -4.56 9.70 4.43
CA MET A 76 -4.34 9.49 5.87
C MET A 76 -3.06 8.71 6.13
N ILE A 77 -2.79 7.63 5.38
CA ILE A 77 -1.60 6.80 5.54
C ILE A 77 -0.33 7.58 5.16
N THR A 78 -0.38 8.40 4.11
CA THR A 78 0.77 9.25 3.72
C THR A 78 0.99 10.43 4.64
N GLY A 79 0.00 10.83 5.44
CA GLY A 79 0.05 12.03 6.30
C GLY A 79 -0.22 13.33 5.56
N LEU A 80 -0.87 13.26 4.38
CA LEU A 80 -1.38 14.44 3.67
C LEU A 80 -2.61 15.03 4.35
N ILE A 81 -3.45 14.17 4.96
CA ILE A 81 -4.57 14.58 5.82
C ILE A 81 -4.51 13.81 7.14
N PRO A 82 -4.98 14.37 8.26
CA PRO A 82 -5.07 13.64 9.52
C PRO A 82 -6.23 12.64 9.48
N ALA A 83 -6.11 11.54 10.22
CA ALA A 83 -7.22 10.69 10.60
C ALA A 83 -7.98 11.32 11.77
N ASP A 84 -9.32 11.16 11.82
CA ASP A 84 -10.13 11.62 12.96
C ASP A 84 -10.03 10.64 14.14
N SER A 85 -9.82 9.35 13.83
CA SER A 85 -9.61 8.29 14.83
C SER A 85 -8.75 7.16 14.24
N GLY A 86 -8.39 6.21 15.09
CA GLY A 86 -7.53 5.07 14.74
C GLY A 86 -6.05 5.38 14.84
N SER A 87 -5.22 4.46 14.37
CA SER A 87 -3.76 4.59 14.43
C SER A 87 -3.07 4.02 13.20
N ILE A 88 -1.89 4.55 12.88
CA ILE A 88 -1.06 4.14 11.76
C ILE A 88 0.35 3.90 12.27
N TRP A 89 0.88 2.71 12.01
CA TRP A 89 2.18 2.24 12.50
C TRP A 89 3.07 1.84 11.33
N LEU A 90 4.30 2.27 11.38
CA LEU A 90 5.35 1.81 10.47
C LEU A 90 6.35 0.99 11.29
N ASP A 91 6.36 -0.32 11.09
CA ASP A 91 7.02 -1.27 11.98
C ASP A 91 6.55 -1.06 13.44
N ASN A 92 7.44 -0.67 14.35
CA ASN A 92 7.12 -0.44 15.76
C ASN A 92 6.85 1.04 16.10
N GLU A 93 6.90 1.93 15.12
CA GLU A 93 6.77 3.37 15.34
C GLU A 93 5.36 3.85 15.01
N ASP A 94 4.73 4.52 15.95
CA ASP A 94 3.45 5.21 15.72
C ASP A 94 3.68 6.46 14.88
N ILE A 95 3.16 6.46 13.65
CA ILE A 95 3.27 7.58 12.72
C ILE A 95 1.96 8.35 12.56
N THR A 96 0.94 8.05 13.36
CA THR A 96 -0.43 8.58 13.22
C THR A 96 -0.47 10.09 13.10
N GLN A 97 0.26 10.80 13.96
CA GLN A 97 0.27 12.27 14.00
C GLN A 97 1.43 12.90 13.22
N LEU A 98 2.30 12.08 12.60
CA LEU A 98 3.45 12.59 11.87
C LEU A 98 3.05 13.14 10.51
N PRO A 99 3.53 14.33 10.10
CA PRO A 99 3.31 14.85 8.76
C PRO A 99 4.07 14.04 7.71
N MET A 100 3.64 14.12 6.45
CA MET A 100 4.17 13.34 5.32
C MET A 100 5.70 13.33 5.25
N TYR A 101 6.37 14.49 5.43
CA TYR A 101 7.82 14.56 5.29
C TYR A 101 8.58 13.76 6.38
N GLN A 102 7.99 13.62 7.58
CA GLN A 102 8.57 12.79 8.64
C GLN A 102 8.36 11.31 8.33
N ARG A 103 7.16 10.92 7.87
CA ARG A 103 6.87 9.55 7.43
C ARG A 103 7.81 9.13 6.27
N ALA A 104 8.07 10.05 5.33
CA ALA A 104 9.02 9.79 4.25
C ALA A 104 10.45 9.53 4.76
N ARG A 105 10.92 10.27 5.77
CA ARG A 105 12.23 10.03 6.41
C ARG A 105 12.31 8.71 7.17
N MET A 106 11.17 8.22 7.64
CA MET A 106 11.07 6.90 8.30
C MET A 106 10.96 5.74 7.31
N GLY A 107 10.85 6.02 6.03
CA GLY A 107 10.85 5.00 4.98
C GLY A 107 9.49 4.75 4.34
N LEU A 108 8.52 5.67 4.43
CA LEU A 108 7.26 5.59 3.72
C LEU A 108 7.33 6.41 2.43
N GLY A 109 7.52 5.75 1.29
CA GLY A 109 7.49 6.39 -0.03
C GLY A 109 6.07 6.57 -0.54
N TYR A 110 5.84 7.62 -1.33
CA TYR A 110 4.54 7.89 -1.97
C TYR A 110 4.73 8.28 -3.43
N LEU A 111 4.00 7.60 -4.29
CA LEU A 111 3.89 7.90 -5.71
C LEU A 111 2.46 8.34 -6.01
N ALA A 112 2.26 9.65 -6.17
CA ALA A 112 0.96 10.25 -6.42
C ALA A 112 0.38 9.85 -7.78
N GLN A 113 -0.94 9.95 -7.93
CA GLN A 113 -1.64 9.77 -9.19
C GLN A 113 -1.19 10.82 -10.22
N GLU A 114 -1.11 12.09 -9.79
CA GLU A 114 -0.62 13.16 -10.65
C GLU A 114 0.91 13.13 -10.77
N ALA A 115 1.38 13.50 -11.97
CA ALA A 115 2.82 13.53 -12.25
C ALA A 115 3.56 14.50 -11.31
N SER A 116 4.50 13.94 -10.54
CA SER A 116 5.28 14.66 -9.53
C SER A 116 6.69 15.04 -10.00
N ILE A 117 7.01 14.79 -11.29
CA ILE A 117 8.34 15.03 -11.86
C ILE A 117 8.68 16.51 -11.90
N PHE A 118 9.92 16.87 -11.63
CA PHE A 118 10.40 18.26 -11.79
C PHE A 118 10.62 18.57 -13.27
N ARG A 119 9.66 19.25 -13.87
CA ARG A 119 9.60 19.50 -15.32
C ARG A 119 10.78 20.28 -15.89
N GLY A 120 11.40 21.17 -15.09
CA GLY A 120 12.57 21.96 -15.47
C GLY A 120 13.90 21.24 -15.35
N MET A 121 13.91 19.96 -14.96
CA MET A 121 15.11 19.16 -14.75
C MET A 121 15.21 18.03 -15.76
N SER A 122 16.45 17.54 -15.99
CA SER A 122 16.68 16.29 -16.72
C SER A 122 16.28 15.08 -15.86
N VAL A 123 16.26 13.88 -16.45
CA VAL A 123 16.02 12.62 -15.75
C VAL A 123 17.04 12.44 -14.61
N GLU A 124 18.32 12.59 -14.91
CA GLU A 124 19.38 12.47 -13.89
C GLU A 124 19.20 13.47 -12.76
N GLN A 125 18.94 14.74 -13.07
CA GLN A 125 18.71 15.78 -12.08
C GLN A 125 17.52 15.49 -11.17
N ASN A 126 16.43 14.91 -11.72
CA ASN A 126 15.27 14.50 -10.94
C ASN A 126 15.63 13.45 -9.89
N VAL A 127 16.39 12.42 -10.24
CA VAL A 127 16.79 11.35 -9.31
C VAL A 127 17.84 11.87 -8.33
N ARG A 128 18.88 12.51 -8.84
CA ARG A 128 20.00 13.08 -8.08
C ARG A 128 19.54 14.04 -6.97
N SER A 129 18.54 14.88 -7.24
CA SER A 129 18.01 15.85 -6.26
C SER A 129 17.55 15.22 -4.94
N VAL A 130 17.08 13.96 -4.96
CA VAL A 130 16.70 13.24 -3.75
C VAL A 130 17.89 12.50 -3.13
N VAL A 131 18.78 11.94 -3.95
CA VAL A 131 20.02 11.30 -3.47
C VAL A 131 20.87 12.28 -2.66
N GLU A 132 20.99 13.54 -3.12
CA GLU A 132 21.72 14.61 -2.44
C GLU A 132 21.19 14.96 -1.04
N LEU A 133 19.91 14.74 -0.78
CA LEU A 133 19.35 14.93 0.56
C LEU A 133 19.88 13.93 1.59
N ARG A 134 20.38 12.77 1.13
CA ARG A 134 20.84 11.68 1.99
C ARG A 134 22.37 11.57 2.06
N HIS A 135 23.07 12.00 1.04
CA HIS A 135 24.51 11.83 0.89
C HIS A 135 25.21 13.16 0.69
N LYS A 136 26.40 13.31 1.26
CA LYS A 136 27.24 14.50 1.11
C LYS A 136 28.44 14.28 0.17
N SER A 137 28.79 13.01 -0.04
CA SER A 137 29.91 12.65 -0.92
C SER A 137 29.46 12.64 -2.38
N GLU A 138 30.11 13.44 -3.21
CA GLU A 138 29.84 13.51 -4.65
C GLU A 138 29.98 12.14 -5.34
N THR A 139 30.96 11.34 -4.92
CA THR A 139 31.18 9.99 -5.45
C THR A 139 29.96 9.11 -5.14
N THR A 140 29.50 9.09 -3.89
CA THR A 140 28.34 8.30 -3.46
C THR A 140 27.06 8.78 -4.16
N ILE A 141 26.88 10.10 -4.32
CA ILE A 141 25.71 10.67 -5.02
C ILE A 141 25.69 10.18 -6.47
N ARG A 142 26.83 10.23 -7.15
CA ARG A 142 26.93 9.77 -8.55
C ARG A 142 26.70 8.28 -8.68
N GLU A 143 27.30 7.46 -7.82
CA GLU A 143 27.14 6.01 -7.84
C GLU A 143 25.68 5.59 -7.60
N GLU A 144 25.05 6.15 -6.58
CA GLU A 144 23.65 5.85 -6.25
C GLU A 144 22.69 6.34 -7.34
N THR A 145 22.93 7.52 -7.92
CA THR A 145 22.15 8.03 -9.04
C THR A 145 22.26 7.11 -10.25
N ASN A 146 23.48 6.69 -10.63
CA ASN A 146 23.70 5.76 -11.75
C ASN A 146 22.99 4.44 -11.50
N ARG A 147 23.15 3.85 -10.30
CA ARG A 147 22.48 2.60 -9.92
C ARG A 147 20.97 2.68 -10.13
N LEU A 148 20.32 3.74 -9.65
CA LEU A 148 18.88 3.91 -9.78
C LEU A 148 18.43 4.11 -11.23
N LEU A 149 19.19 4.81 -12.05
CA LEU A 149 18.91 4.99 -13.47
C LEU A 149 19.00 3.66 -14.23
N GLU A 150 20.00 2.85 -13.94
CA GLU A 150 20.21 1.52 -14.54
C GLU A 150 19.13 0.54 -14.11
N GLU A 151 18.84 0.45 -12.79
CA GLU A 151 17.81 -0.44 -12.23
C GLU A 151 16.43 -0.19 -12.83
N LEU A 152 16.07 1.08 -13.03
CA LEU A 152 14.80 1.46 -13.63
C LEU A 152 14.84 1.53 -15.17
N ARG A 153 15.98 1.18 -15.78
CA ARG A 153 16.21 1.17 -17.24
C ARG A 153 15.90 2.51 -17.92
N ILE A 154 16.37 3.59 -17.28
CA ILE A 154 16.21 4.99 -17.75
C ILE A 154 17.55 5.72 -17.90
N ASP A 155 18.67 5.01 -17.80
CA ASP A 155 20.02 5.54 -17.96
C ASP A 155 20.27 6.17 -19.34
N HIS A 156 19.71 5.57 -20.39
CA HIS A 156 19.77 6.09 -21.77
C HIS A 156 19.03 7.44 -21.94
N LEU A 157 18.15 7.78 -21.00
CA LEU A 157 17.38 9.03 -20.98
C LEU A 157 17.96 10.09 -20.03
N ARG A 158 19.13 9.85 -19.40
CA ARG A 158 19.65 10.68 -18.30
C ARG A 158 19.67 12.18 -18.58
N ASN A 159 20.01 12.57 -19.81
CA ASN A 159 20.09 13.96 -20.24
C ASN A 159 18.77 14.49 -20.86
N ALA A 160 17.78 13.64 -21.04
CA ALA A 160 16.50 14.05 -21.60
C ALA A 160 15.76 14.98 -20.62
N PRO A 161 15.13 16.05 -21.12
CA PRO A 161 14.29 16.91 -20.29
C PRO A 161 13.04 16.10 -19.87
N ALA A 162 12.60 16.27 -18.62
CA ALA A 162 11.47 15.56 -18.08
C ALA A 162 10.16 15.73 -18.87
N THR A 163 10.06 16.82 -19.64
CA THR A 163 8.89 17.12 -20.49
C THR A 163 8.84 16.30 -21.77
N ALA A 164 9.95 15.68 -22.19
CA ALA A 164 10.02 14.87 -23.40
C ALA A 164 9.68 13.38 -23.18
N LEU A 165 9.46 12.97 -21.93
CA LEU A 165 9.24 11.57 -21.56
C LEU A 165 7.82 11.12 -21.89
N SER A 166 7.70 9.89 -22.38
CA SER A 166 6.44 9.14 -22.42
C SER A 166 5.86 8.94 -21.01
N GLY A 167 4.59 8.54 -20.91
CA GLY A 167 3.95 8.25 -19.63
C GLY A 167 4.68 7.18 -18.81
N GLY A 168 5.06 6.08 -19.44
CA GLY A 168 5.79 4.98 -18.81
C GLY A 168 7.21 5.37 -18.37
N GLU A 169 7.97 6.09 -19.20
CA GLU A 169 9.30 6.59 -18.85
C GLU A 169 9.24 7.57 -17.68
N ARG A 170 8.28 8.49 -17.71
CA ARG A 170 8.04 9.43 -16.62
C ARG A 170 7.75 8.70 -15.32
N ARG A 171 6.89 7.67 -15.36
CA ARG A 171 6.54 6.88 -14.17
C ARG A 171 7.75 6.16 -13.60
N ARG A 172 8.64 5.62 -14.44
CA ARG A 172 9.90 5.03 -14.00
C ARG A 172 10.83 6.04 -13.34
N VAL A 173 10.94 7.26 -13.86
CA VAL A 173 11.72 8.34 -13.22
C VAL A 173 11.15 8.73 -11.86
N GLU A 174 9.83 8.83 -11.73
CA GLU A 174 9.16 9.13 -10.46
C GLU A 174 9.40 8.02 -9.42
N ILE A 175 9.36 6.75 -9.84
CA ILE A 175 9.69 5.62 -8.98
C ILE A 175 11.17 5.64 -8.59
N ALA A 176 12.10 5.88 -9.52
CA ALA A 176 13.54 6.01 -9.23
C ALA A 176 13.80 7.10 -8.19
N ARG A 177 13.11 8.23 -8.33
CA ARG A 177 13.18 9.34 -7.37
C ARG A 177 12.64 8.96 -6.00
N ALA A 178 11.54 8.22 -5.94
CA ALA A 178 11.00 7.72 -4.67
C ALA A 178 11.95 6.70 -4.01
N LEU A 179 12.58 5.81 -4.79
CA LEU A 179 13.57 4.84 -4.32
C LEU A 179 14.84 5.49 -3.79
N ALA A 180 15.24 6.66 -4.32
CA ALA A 180 16.35 7.43 -3.79
C ALA A 180 16.16 7.78 -2.29
N GLY A 181 14.92 7.84 -1.82
CA GLY A 181 14.54 7.98 -0.41
C GLY A 181 14.80 6.74 0.43
N LYS A 182 15.15 5.57 -0.17
CA LYS A 182 15.30 4.25 0.48
C LYS A 182 14.08 3.86 1.31
N PRO A 183 12.88 3.80 0.69
CA PRO A 183 11.66 3.45 1.40
C PRO A 183 11.65 1.98 1.81
N SER A 184 11.02 1.69 2.95
CA SER A 184 10.65 0.34 3.37
C SER A 184 9.28 -0.07 2.85
N PHE A 185 8.44 0.93 2.61
CA PHE A 185 7.10 0.80 2.03
C PHE A 185 6.86 1.86 0.98
N MET A 186 6.17 1.48 -0.10
CA MET A 186 5.77 2.37 -1.18
C MET A 186 4.24 2.37 -1.32
N LEU A 187 3.65 3.54 -1.29
CA LEU A 187 2.25 3.75 -1.63
C LEU A 187 2.15 4.22 -3.08
N LEU A 188 1.45 3.47 -3.91
CA LEU A 188 1.27 3.75 -5.33
C LEU A 188 -0.20 4.09 -5.60
N ASP A 189 -0.48 5.36 -5.83
CA ASP A 189 -1.83 5.86 -6.11
C ASP A 189 -2.05 5.84 -7.63
N GLU A 190 -2.92 4.94 -8.09
CA GLU A 190 -3.25 4.70 -9.49
C GLU A 190 -2.02 4.61 -10.41
N PRO A 191 -1.09 3.65 -10.17
CA PRO A 191 0.17 3.59 -10.90
C PRO A 191 0.02 3.33 -12.40
N PHE A 192 -1.14 2.82 -12.85
CA PHE A 192 -1.43 2.53 -14.26
C PHE A 192 -2.24 3.64 -14.96
N ALA A 193 -2.65 4.69 -14.23
CA ALA A 193 -3.44 5.77 -14.80
C ALA A 193 -2.66 6.55 -15.85
N GLY A 194 -3.29 6.75 -17.03
CA GLY A 194 -2.70 7.55 -18.12
C GLY A 194 -1.46 6.94 -18.79
N ILE A 195 -1.25 5.63 -18.61
CA ILE A 195 -0.16 4.86 -19.22
C ILE A 195 -0.74 4.02 -20.37
N ASP A 196 -0.02 3.95 -21.48
CA ASP A 196 -0.42 3.09 -22.58
C ASP A 196 -0.32 1.59 -22.20
N PRO A 197 -1.14 0.69 -22.80
CA PRO A 197 -1.18 -0.71 -22.43
C PRO A 197 0.17 -1.46 -22.56
N LEU A 198 1.05 -1.03 -23.49
CA LEU A 198 2.37 -1.67 -23.64
C LEU A 198 3.29 -1.32 -22.47
N ALA A 199 3.20 -0.07 -21.98
CA ALA A 199 4.00 0.38 -20.84
C ALA A 199 3.47 -0.12 -19.48
N ILE A 200 2.22 -0.59 -19.37
CA ILE A 200 1.69 -1.20 -18.15
C ILE A 200 2.52 -2.42 -17.74
N ALA A 201 2.91 -3.27 -18.69
CA ALA A 201 3.75 -4.45 -18.41
C ALA A 201 5.10 -4.08 -17.77
N ASP A 202 5.70 -2.96 -18.20
CA ASP A 202 6.94 -2.45 -17.64
C ASP A 202 6.76 -1.99 -16.18
N ILE A 203 5.67 -1.26 -15.90
CA ILE A 203 5.38 -0.81 -14.54
C ILE A 203 5.07 -1.99 -13.62
N ARG A 204 4.38 -3.02 -14.11
CA ARG A 204 4.17 -4.27 -13.36
C ARG A 204 5.50 -4.94 -12.98
N GLN A 205 6.48 -4.98 -13.92
CA GLN A 205 7.82 -5.50 -13.62
C GLN A 205 8.52 -4.66 -12.55
N VAL A 206 8.40 -3.33 -12.60
CA VAL A 206 8.98 -2.45 -11.58
C VAL A 206 8.33 -2.71 -10.21
N ILE A 207 7.01 -2.86 -10.13
CA ILE A 207 6.32 -3.16 -8.85
C ILE A 207 6.80 -4.50 -8.28
N ARG A 208 6.92 -5.54 -9.10
CA ARG A 208 7.47 -6.84 -8.68
C ARG A 208 8.94 -6.74 -8.25
N TYR A 209 9.72 -5.92 -8.94
CA TYR A 209 11.09 -5.63 -8.53
C TYR A 209 11.14 -4.99 -7.13
N LEU A 210 10.27 -4.01 -6.84
CA LEU A 210 10.19 -3.38 -5.52
C LEU A 210 9.90 -4.41 -4.42
N SER A 211 8.89 -5.25 -4.61
CA SER A 211 8.55 -6.30 -3.64
C SER A 211 9.70 -7.31 -3.47
N GLY A 212 10.36 -7.70 -4.57
CA GLY A 212 11.54 -8.56 -4.55
C GLY A 212 12.73 -7.97 -3.79
N GLN A 213 12.83 -6.66 -3.68
CA GLN A 213 13.81 -5.95 -2.83
C GLN A 213 13.39 -5.86 -1.35
N GLY A 214 12.28 -6.51 -0.97
CA GLY A 214 11.75 -6.48 0.39
C GLY A 214 10.98 -5.19 0.73
N ILE A 215 10.63 -4.37 -0.26
CA ILE A 215 9.79 -3.17 -0.07
C ILE A 215 8.33 -3.61 -0.07
N GLY A 216 7.57 -3.31 1.00
CA GLY A 216 6.12 -3.50 1.01
C GLY A 216 5.46 -2.48 0.09
N VAL A 217 4.52 -2.91 -0.74
CA VAL A 217 3.85 -2.03 -1.71
C VAL A 217 2.35 -2.02 -1.45
N LEU A 218 1.78 -0.84 -1.24
CA LEU A 218 0.33 -0.62 -1.17
C LEU A 218 -0.13 0.07 -2.45
N ILE A 219 -1.07 -0.54 -3.17
CA ILE A 219 -1.55 -0.03 -4.46
C ILE A 219 -3.05 0.25 -4.38
N THR A 220 -3.48 1.37 -4.94
CA THR A 220 -4.87 1.58 -5.37
C THR A 220 -4.90 1.86 -6.86
N ASP A 221 -5.85 1.27 -7.56
CA ASP A 221 -6.07 1.54 -8.98
C ASP A 221 -7.54 1.27 -9.35
N HIS A 222 -7.99 1.89 -10.42
CA HIS A 222 -9.29 1.61 -11.03
C HIS A 222 -9.19 0.52 -12.11
N ASN A 223 -7.98 0.19 -12.58
CA ASN A 223 -7.73 -0.91 -13.49
C ASN A 223 -7.60 -2.22 -12.70
N VAL A 224 -8.76 -2.78 -12.36
CA VAL A 224 -8.89 -3.94 -11.48
C VAL A 224 -8.09 -5.13 -11.97
N ARG A 225 -8.21 -5.46 -13.27
CA ARG A 225 -7.57 -6.63 -13.86
C ARG A 225 -6.05 -6.57 -13.75
N GLU A 226 -5.47 -5.44 -14.17
CA GLU A 226 -4.02 -5.25 -14.14
C GLU A 226 -3.48 -5.29 -12.70
N THR A 227 -4.27 -4.79 -11.75
CA THR A 227 -3.89 -4.78 -10.34
C THR A 227 -4.00 -6.17 -9.72
N LEU A 228 -5.09 -6.90 -9.95
CA LEU A 228 -5.27 -8.27 -9.41
C LEU A 228 -4.17 -9.24 -9.87
N ASP A 229 -3.60 -9.02 -11.06
CA ASP A 229 -2.52 -9.86 -11.60
C ASP A 229 -1.17 -9.69 -10.86
N ILE A 230 -0.99 -8.66 -10.06
CA ILE A 230 0.30 -8.34 -9.41
C ILE A 230 0.26 -8.29 -7.90
N ILE A 231 -0.92 -8.28 -7.28
CA ILE A 231 -1.06 -8.22 -5.83
C ILE A 231 -1.08 -9.61 -5.21
N ASP A 232 -0.55 -9.72 -3.99
CA ASP A 232 -0.59 -10.93 -3.20
C ASP A 232 -1.90 -11.00 -2.38
N ARG A 233 -2.27 -9.88 -1.76
CA ARG A 233 -3.51 -9.71 -0.98
C ARG A 233 -4.22 -8.41 -1.33
N VAL A 234 -5.51 -8.36 -1.01
CA VAL A 234 -6.37 -7.23 -1.32
C VAL A 234 -7.38 -6.98 -0.21
N SER A 235 -7.62 -5.70 0.09
CA SER A 235 -8.84 -5.24 0.76
C SER A 235 -9.73 -4.55 -0.26
N ILE A 236 -10.98 -4.98 -0.35
CA ILE A 236 -12.00 -4.34 -1.18
C ILE A 236 -12.83 -3.40 -0.30
N MET A 237 -12.80 -2.13 -0.62
CA MET A 237 -13.59 -1.10 0.08
C MET A 237 -14.90 -0.80 -0.64
N THR A 238 -15.95 -0.59 0.14
CA THR A 238 -17.22 -0.03 -0.33
C THR A 238 -17.79 0.91 0.73
N SER A 239 -18.34 2.05 0.32
CA SER A 239 -19.00 3.00 1.22
C SER A 239 -18.19 3.37 2.49
N GLY A 240 -16.87 3.47 2.36
CA GLY A 240 -15.98 3.88 3.46
C GLY A 240 -15.53 2.79 4.43
N ALA A 241 -15.88 1.53 4.18
CA ALA A 241 -15.49 0.39 5.00
C ALA A 241 -14.89 -0.74 4.16
N VAL A 242 -14.14 -1.64 4.79
CA VAL A 242 -13.64 -2.86 4.16
C VAL A 242 -14.79 -3.87 4.06
N LEU A 243 -15.10 -4.28 2.84
CA LEU A 243 -16.09 -5.32 2.52
C LEU A 243 -15.45 -6.72 2.58
N PHE A 244 -14.22 -6.83 2.08
CA PHE A 244 -13.53 -8.10 1.93
C PHE A 244 -12.02 -7.90 2.12
N GLU A 245 -11.34 -8.86 2.73
CA GLU A 245 -9.88 -8.96 2.75
C GLU A 245 -9.47 -10.43 2.53
N GLY A 246 -8.52 -10.65 1.63
CA GLY A 246 -8.02 -11.97 1.28
C GLY A 246 -6.99 -11.93 0.15
N THR A 247 -6.72 -13.06 -0.45
CA THR A 247 -5.87 -13.15 -1.65
C THR A 247 -6.61 -12.62 -2.88
N ALA A 248 -5.85 -12.28 -3.94
CA ALA A 248 -6.44 -11.87 -5.21
C ALA A 248 -7.41 -12.94 -5.79
N GLN A 249 -7.07 -14.21 -5.63
CA GLN A 249 -7.90 -15.32 -6.09
C GLN A 249 -9.21 -15.40 -5.30
N GLU A 250 -9.16 -15.37 -3.97
CA GLU A 250 -10.35 -15.39 -3.11
C GLU A 250 -11.27 -14.20 -3.41
N ALA A 251 -10.71 -13.02 -3.71
CA ALA A 251 -11.51 -11.85 -4.10
C ALA A 251 -12.30 -12.08 -5.40
N VAL A 252 -11.67 -12.69 -6.41
CA VAL A 252 -12.34 -13.02 -7.69
C VAL A 252 -13.43 -14.10 -7.51
N GLU A 253 -13.22 -15.05 -6.62
CA GLU A 253 -14.18 -16.13 -6.31
C GLU A 253 -15.35 -15.68 -5.42
N SER A 254 -15.18 -14.57 -4.67
CA SER A 254 -16.19 -14.05 -3.76
C SER A 254 -17.40 -13.50 -4.52
N ALA A 255 -18.58 -14.08 -4.25
CA ALA A 255 -19.86 -13.58 -4.80
C ALA A 255 -20.16 -12.14 -4.34
N GLU A 256 -19.80 -11.80 -3.10
CA GLU A 256 -20.00 -10.48 -2.53
C GLU A 256 -19.16 -9.43 -3.25
N VAL A 257 -17.88 -9.72 -3.49
CA VAL A 257 -16.95 -8.84 -4.22
C VAL A 257 -17.39 -8.68 -5.68
N ARG A 258 -17.81 -9.78 -6.33
CA ARG A 258 -18.34 -9.70 -7.70
C ARG A 258 -19.55 -8.79 -7.79
N ASN A 259 -20.52 -8.97 -6.91
CA ASN A 259 -21.74 -8.16 -6.92
C ASN A 259 -21.50 -6.69 -6.59
N ALA A 260 -20.56 -6.39 -5.67
CA ALA A 260 -20.31 -5.03 -5.20
C ALA A 260 -19.31 -4.24 -6.08
N TYR A 261 -18.40 -4.94 -6.79
CA TYR A 261 -17.28 -4.28 -7.43
C TYR A 261 -16.86 -4.84 -8.79
N LEU A 262 -16.68 -6.17 -8.92
CA LEU A 262 -16.13 -6.74 -10.16
C LEU A 262 -17.16 -6.82 -11.30
N GLY A 263 -18.46 -6.89 -10.97
CA GLY A 263 -19.53 -7.00 -11.97
C GLY A 263 -19.35 -8.21 -12.90
N GLU A 264 -19.81 -8.06 -14.14
CA GLU A 264 -19.73 -9.10 -15.17
C GLU A 264 -18.32 -9.28 -15.76
N MET A 265 -17.31 -8.49 -15.32
CA MET A 265 -15.94 -8.59 -15.86
C MET A 265 -15.27 -9.94 -15.58
N TYR A 266 -15.81 -10.72 -14.65
CA TYR A 266 -15.32 -12.05 -14.23
C TYR A 266 -16.44 -13.11 -14.22
N GLY A 267 -17.51 -12.91 -15.02
CA GLY A 267 -18.59 -13.88 -15.21
C GLY A 267 -18.32 -14.87 -16.32
#